data_49a1795b2668df9fea04dc687d1ad2c5
#
_entry.id   49a1795b2668df9fea04dc687d1ad2c5
#
_cell.length_a   1.000
_cell.length_b   1.000
_cell.length_c   1.000
_cell.angle_alpha   90.00
_cell.angle_beta   90.00
_cell.angle_gamma   90.00
#
_symmetry.space_group_name_H-M   'P 1'
#
loop_
_entity.id
_entity.type
_entity.pdbx_description
1 polymer ?
#
loop_
_entity_poly.entity_id
_entity_poly.type
_entity_poly.pdbx_seq_one_letter_code
_entity_poly.pdbx_strand_id
1 'polypeptide(L)'
;MVILPMLAASPLSELLGLAIVAGVLGMRHGVDADHLAAIDAMTRCNAGARPALARRTGLWFSLGHGLVVLAVVLAVALTAHAWTAPDWLQPFGAWTSIAMLALLAALNLAAWRRTAPGAAVELTGWRSRLFNGALRACSRRAVMGVGVLFAVSFDTVSQAALMAATGAASHGLAAVALLAGAFVLGMIVIDGLNGWWVARLIQRPGAGAARATRVMCVAISGISLGTAALGAAAQLSPTVAGWAAKHSAWLAVAIVAIVAASFLAGLAVARRPSPLRLA
;
A
#
# COMPACT_ATOMS: atom_id res chain seq x y z
N MET A 1 -4.73 54.80 -2.51
CA MET A 1 -5.12 53.45 -1.91
C MET A 1 -5.35 52.53 -3.06
N VAL A 2 -4.28 51.82 -3.51
CA VAL A 2 -4.33 50.89 -4.65
C VAL A 2 -4.84 49.55 -4.11
N ILE A 3 -6.07 49.19 -4.46
CA ILE A 3 -6.62 47.89 -4.19
C ILE A 3 -5.92 46.92 -5.19
N LEU A 4 -4.97 46.14 -4.68
CA LEU A 4 -4.47 44.97 -5.44
C LEU A 4 -5.69 44.10 -5.77
N PRO A 5 -5.96 43.77 -7.07
CA PRO A 5 -6.92 42.74 -7.39
C PRO A 5 -6.39 41.44 -6.78
N MET A 6 -7.14 40.86 -5.83
CA MET A 6 -6.96 39.49 -5.44
C MET A 6 -6.98 38.67 -6.74
N LEU A 7 -5.86 38.07 -7.09
CA LEU A 7 -5.73 37.12 -8.17
C LEU A 7 -6.67 35.96 -7.85
N ALA A 8 -7.92 36.05 -8.27
CA ALA A 8 -8.81 34.92 -8.27
C ALA A 8 -8.15 33.85 -9.13
N ALA A 9 -7.77 32.74 -8.51
CA ALA A 9 -7.19 31.60 -9.21
C ALA A 9 -8.16 31.21 -10.34
N SER A 10 -7.63 30.98 -11.55
CA SER A 10 -8.49 30.54 -12.63
C SER A 10 -9.06 29.13 -12.27
N PRO A 11 -10.27 28.80 -12.71
CA PRO A 11 -10.85 27.46 -12.44
C PRO A 11 -9.89 26.31 -12.80
N LEU A 12 -9.06 26.51 -13.81
CA LEU A 12 -8.05 25.55 -14.24
C LEU A 12 -6.91 25.42 -13.23
N SER A 13 -6.41 26.53 -12.66
CA SER A 13 -5.33 26.49 -11.67
C SER A 13 -5.79 25.85 -10.34
N GLU A 14 -7.04 26.06 -9.96
CA GLU A 14 -7.65 25.41 -8.81
C GLU A 14 -7.77 23.89 -9.01
N LEU A 15 -8.29 23.46 -10.16
CA LEU A 15 -8.41 22.05 -10.51
C LEU A 15 -7.05 21.35 -10.59
N LEU A 16 -6.04 22.00 -11.15
CA LEU A 16 -4.67 21.48 -11.17
C LEU A 16 -4.09 21.36 -9.76
N GLY A 17 -4.33 22.33 -8.89
CA GLY A 17 -3.95 22.25 -7.47
C GLY A 17 -4.58 21.07 -6.76
N LEU A 18 -5.89 20.86 -6.95
CA LEU A 18 -6.61 19.70 -6.40
C LEU A 18 -6.08 18.37 -6.96
N ALA A 19 -5.75 18.30 -8.24
CA ALA A 19 -5.19 17.10 -8.86
C ALA A 19 -3.79 16.77 -8.29
N ILE A 20 -2.95 17.76 -8.04
CA ILE A 20 -1.66 17.57 -7.38
C ILE A 20 -1.86 17.03 -5.96
N VAL A 21 -2.77 17.62 -5.19
CA VAL A 21 -3.10 17.16 -3.84
C VAL A 21 -3.61 15.71 -3.87
N ALA A 22 -4.53 15.39 -4.79
CA ALA A 22 -5.03 14.03 -4.97
C ALA A 22 -3.88 13.04 -5.30
N GLY A 23 -2.96 13.43 -6.18
CA GLY A 23 -1.78 12.63 -6.51
C GLY A 23 -0.87 12.39 -5.30
N VAL A 24 -0.61 13.41 -4.49
CA VAL A 24 0.17 13.28 -3.24
C VAL A 24 -0.55 12.38 -2.22
N LEU A 25 -1.87 12.50 -2.10
CA LEU A 25 -2.66 11.60 -1.25
C LEU A 25 -2.59 10.16 -1.74
N GLY A 26 -2.61 9.93 -3.05
CA GLY A 26 -2.40 8.62 -3.65
C GLY A 26 -1.00 8.07 -3.37
N MET A 27 0.04 8.90 -3.45
CA MET A 27 1.40 8.51 -3.06
C MET A 27 1.46 8.12 -1.58
N ARG A 28 0.82 8.89 -0.70
CA ARG A 28 0.74 8.58 0.73
C ARG A 28 0.02 7.26 0.96
N HIS A 29 -1.10 7.02 0.27
CA HIS A 29 -1.86 5.78 0.37
C HIS A 29 -1.02 4.56 -0.04
N GLY A 30 -0.20 4.66 -1.12
CA GLY A 30 0.72 3.59 -1.51
C GLY A 30 1.83 3.28 -0.47
N VAL A 31 2.05 4.14 0.52
CA VAL A 31 2.99 3.89 1.64
C VAL A 31 2.29 3.25 2.85
N ASP A 32 0.97 3.12 2.84
CA ASP A 32 0.25 2.53 3.96
C ASP A 32 0.68 1.07 4.17
N ALA A 33 0.63 0.62 5.42
CA ALA A 33 1.22 -0.66 5.85
C ALA A 33 0.65 -1.87 5.12
N ASP A 34 -0.62 -1.82 4.74
CA ASP A 34 -1.32 -2.86 4.01
C ASP A 34 -0.81 -3.00 2.55
N HIS A 35 -0.60 -1.89 1.84
CA HIS A 35 0.02 -1.87 0.52
C HIS A 35 1.44 -2.42 0.57
N LEU A 36 2.26 -1.91 1.48
CA LEU A 36 3.64 -2.36 1.65
C LEU A 36 3.73 -3.85 1.94
N ALA A 37 2.88 -4.37 2.85
CA ALA A 37 2.85 -5.78 3.22
C ALA A 37 2.36 -6.67 2.07
N ALA A 38 1.30 -6.28 1.37
CA ALA A 38 0.74 -7.04 0.26
C ALA A 38 1.72 -7.12 -0.91
N ILE A 39 2.32 -5.99 -1.30
CA ILE A 39 3.27 -5.92 -2.41
C ILE A 39 4.55 -6.66 -2.07
N ASP A 40 5.10 -6.52 -0.85
CA ASP A 40 6.28 -7.28 -0.42
C ASP A 40 6.01 -8.79 -0.48
N ALA A 41 4.89 -9.25 0.08
CA ALA A 41 4.51 -10.66 0.07
C ALA A 41 4.35 -11.22 -1.35
N MET A 42 3.66 -10.49 -2.24
CA MET A 42 3.44 -10.89 -3.63
C MET A 42 4.73 -10.87 -4.44
N THR A 43 5.60 -9.89 -4.20
CA THR A 43 6.91 -9.78 -4.86
C THR A 43 7.80 -10.96 -4.48
N ARG A 44 7.88 -11.32 -3.19
CA ARG A 44 8.63 -12.49 -2.71
C ARG A 44 8.09 -13.80 -3.28
N CYS A 45 6.77 -13.92 -3.42
CA CYS A 45 6.13 -15.09 -4.03
C CYS A 45 6.54 -15.28 -5.50
N ASN A 46 6.76 -14.18 -6.22
CA ASN A 46 7.08 -14.19 -7.65
C ASN A 46 8.59 -14.19 -7.95
N ALA A 47 9.43 -13.83 -6.99
CA ALA A 47 10.84 -13.52 -7.23
C ALA A 47 11.64 -14.67 -7.86
N GLY A 48 11.41 -15.91 -7.40
CA GLY A 48 12.08 -17.09 -7.93
C GLY A 48 11.51 -17.55 -9.27
N ALA A 49 10.19 -17.73 -9.36
CA ALA A 49 9.55 -18.36 -10.52
C ALA A 49 9.27 -17.38 -11.68
N ARG A 50 9.02 -16.10 -11.39
CA ARG A 50 8.60 -15.09 -12.37
C ARG A 50 9.23 -13.72 -12.11
N PRO A 51 10.54 -13.56 -12.35
CA PRO A 51 11.29 -12.34 -12.00
C PRO A 51 10.72 -11.06 -12.65
N ALA A 52 10.22 -11.15 -13.88
CA ALA A 52 9.61 -10.03 -14.57
C ALA A 52 8.28 -9.58 -13.94
N LEU A 53 7.49 -10.53 -13.44
CA LEU A 53 6.25 -10.22 -12.72
C LEU A 53 6.56 -9.67 -11.33
N ALA A 54 7.55 -10.20 -10.64
CA ALA A 54 8.00 -9.71 -9.34
C ALA A 54 8.32 -8.20 -9.39
N ARG A 55 9.02 -7.74 -10.42
CA ARG A 55 9.35 -6.31 -10.62
C ARG A 55 8.15 -5.42 -10.92
N ARG A 56 7.02 -5.99 -11.32
CA ARG A 56 5.79 -5.29 -11.69
C ARG A 56 4.65 -5.59 -10.74
N THR A 57 4.93 -6.21 -9.60
CA THR A 57 3.89 -6.59 -8.62
C THR A 57 3.12 -5.37 -8.13
N GLY A 58 3.80 -4.30 -7.72
CA GLY A 58 3.15 -3.06 -7.29
C GLY A 58 2.26 -2.46 -8.37
N LEU A 59 2.72 -2.41 -9.62
CA LEU A 59 1.90 -1.92 -10.75
C LEU A 59 0.59 -2.72 -10.90
N TRP A 60 0.65 -4.05 -10.91
CA TRP A 60 -0.55 -4.87 -11.10
C TRP A 60 -1.48 -4.82 -9.88
N PHE A 61 -0.92 -4.74 -8.68
CA PHE A 61 -1.67 -4.53 -7.46
C PHE A 61 -2.43 -3.19 -7.51
N SER A 62 -1.74 -2.09 -7.79
CA SER A 62 -2.34 -0.75 -7.87
C SER A 62 -3.36 -0.62 -9.00
N LEU A 63 -3.17 -1.31 -10.13
CA LEU A 63 -4.18 -1.34 -11.19
C LEU A 63 -5.48 -2.01 -10.74
N GLY A 64 -5.39 -3.13 -10.00
CA GLY A 64 -6.56 -3.78 -9.43
C GLY A 64 -7.24 -2.92 -8.38
N HIS A 65 -6.47 -2.35 -7.46
CA HIS A 65 -6.93 -1.45 -6.41
C HIS A 65 -7.57 -0.18 -7.01
N GLY A 66 -6.84 0.48 -7.90
CA GLY A 66 -7.28 1.73 -8.53
C GLY A 66 -8.53 1.59 -9.39
N LEU A 67 -8.76 0.43 -10.00
CA LEU A 67 -10.01 0.16 -10.72
C LEU A 67 -11.22 0.24 -9.78
N VAL A 68 -11.11 -0.31 -8.57
CA VAL A 68 -12.18 -0.23 -7.57
C VAL A 68 -12.33 1.20 -7.05
N VAL A 69 -11.20 1.90 -6.76
CA VAL A 69 -11.24 3.31 -6.36
C VAL A 69 -12.00 4.15 -7.39
N LEU A 70 -11.63 4.03 -8.67
CA LEU A 70 -12.30 4.76 -9.75
C LEU A 70 -13.80 4.42 -9.83
N ALA A 71 -14.14 3.13 -9.74
CA ALA A 71 -15.53 2.69 -9.77
C ALA A 71 -16.35 3.26 -8.59
N VAL A 72 -15.79 3.24 -7.38
CA VAL A 72 -16.44 3.78 -6.18
C VAL A 72 -16.58 5.29 -6.26
N VAL A 73 -15.53 6.02 -6.65
CA VAL A 73 -15.56 7.48 -6.81
C VAL A 73 -16.64 7.90 -7.80
N LEU A 74 -16.68 7.24 -8.97
CA LEU A 74 -17.69 7.54 -9.98
C LEU A 74 -19.12 7.17 -9.54
N ALA A 75 -19.27 6.02 -8.88
CA ALA A 75 -20.58 5.62 -8.33
C ALA A 75 -21.08 6.62 -7.29
N VAL A 76 -20.23 7.05 -6.35
CA VAL A 76 -20.57 8.08 -5.36
C VAL A 76 -20.91 9.41 -6.03
N ALA A 77 -20.12 9.84 -7.03
CA ALA A 77 -20.38 11.10 -7.75
C ALA A 77 -21.71 11.10 -8.52
N LEU A 78 -22.08 9.95 -9.10
CA LEU A 78 -23.35 9.80 -9.83
C LEU A 78 -24.56 9.69 -8.90
N THR A 79 -24.36 9.20 -7.67
CA THR A 79 -25.44 8.99 -6.67
C THR A 79 -25.43 10.02 -5.56
N ALA A 80 -24.60 11.07 -5.62
CA ALA A 80 -24.24 11.99 -4.54
C ALA A 80 -25.39 12.63 -3.78
N HIS A 81 -26.61 12.60 -4.29
CA HIS A 81 -27.80 13.16 -3.65
C HIS A 81 -28.66 12.11 -2.90
N ALA A 82 -28.33 10.81 -3.00
CA ALA A 82 -29.18 9.74 -2.46
C ALA A 82 -28.42 8.65 -1.67
N TRP A 83 -27.08 8.65 -1.68
CA TRP A 83 -26.30 7.57 -1.07
C TRP A 83 -25.69 7.99 0.27
N THR A 84 -26.12 7.35 1.35
CA THR A 84 -25.44 7.37 2.64
C THR A 84 -24.75 6.03 2.84
N ALA A 85 -23.45 6.06 3.21
CA ALA A 85 -22.71 4.82 3.49
C ALA A 85 -23.41 4.06 4.64
N PRO A 86 -23.71 2.76 4.50
CA PRO A 86 -24.27 1.96 5.58
C PRO A 86 -23.33 1.92 6.79
N ASP A 87 -23.87 1.99 8.01
CA ASP A 87 -23.09 2.02 9.26
C ASP A 87 -22.16 0.81 9.44
N TRP A 88 -22.53 -0.33 8.89
CA TRP A 88 -21.71 -1.55 8.97
C TRP A 88 -20.48 -1.53 8.05
N LEU A 89 -20.44 -0.69 7.03
CA LEU A 89 -19.37 -0.68 6.02
C LEU A 89 -18.02 -0.26 6.63
N GLN A 90 -18.07 0.73 7.52
CA GLN A 90 -16.88 1.23 8.20
C GLN A 90 -16.20 0.17 9.09
N PRO A 91 -16.90 -0.45 10.06
CA PRO A 91 -16.29 -1.50 10.88
C PRO A 91 -15.90 -2.73 10.06
N PHE A 92 -16.68 -3.11 9.06
CA PHE A 92 -16.34 -4.23 8.17
C PHE A 92 -15.01 -4.00 7.44
N GLY A 93 -14.81 -2.83 6.82
CA GLY A 93 -13.58 -2.47 6.15
C GLY A 93 -12.38 -2.44 7.11
N ALA A 94 -12.55 -1.85 8.32
CA ALA A 94 -11.51 -1.79 9.32
C ALA A 94 -11.08 -3.19 9.79
N TRP A 95 -12.00 -4.08 10.13
CA TRP A 95 -11.70 -5.45 10.55
C TRP A 95 -11.09 -6.28 9.42
N THR A 96 -11.51 -6.06 8.18
CA THR A 96 -10.92 -6.70 6.99
C THR A 96 -9.45 -6.30 6.84
N SER A 97 -9.12 -5.01 6.91
CA SER A 97 -7.73 -4.52 6.88
C SER A 97 -6.89 -5.10 8.03
N ILE A 98 -7.41 -5.07 9.27
CA ILE A 98 -6.73 -5.63 10.44
C ILE A 98 -6.41 -7.12 10.23
N ALA A 99 -7.39 -7.91 9.79
CA ALA A 99 -7.23 -9.34 9.55
C ALA A 99 -6.19 -9.61 8.45
N MET A 100 -6.21 -8.84 7.36
CA MET A 100 -5.26 -8.98 6.26
C MET A 100 -3.84 -8.60 6.66
N LEU A 101 -3.66 -7.49 7.39
CA LEU A 101 -2.34 -7.08 7.91
C LEU A 101 -1.77 -8.14 8.86
N ALA A 102 -2.56 -8.65 9.80
CA ALA A 102 -2.15 -9.71 10.72
C ALA A 102 -1.80 -11.00 9.97
N LEU A 103 -2.61 -11.40 9.00
CA LEU A 103 -2.35 -12.57 8.15
C LEU A 103 -1.04 -12.41 7.37
N LEU A 104 -0.84 -11.29 6.67
CA LEU A 104 0.38 -11.06 5.88
C LEU A 104 1.62 -11.02 6.77
N ALA A 105 1.54 -10.38 7.93
CA ALA A 105 2.65 -10.36 8.88
C ALA A 105 2.98 -11.76 9.40
N ALA A 106 1.96 -12.56 9.75
CA ALA A 106 2.15 -13.95 10.18
C ALA A 106 2.78 -14.81 9.08
N LEU A 107 2.35 -14.64 7.83
CA LEU A 107 2.90 -15.33 6.67
C LEU A 107 4.37 -14.97 6.42
N ASN A 108 4.70 -13.69 6.47
CA ASN A 108 6.05 -13.19 6.31
C ASN A 108 6.98 -13.69 7.44
N LEU A 109 6.52 -13.63 8.68
CA LEU A 109 7.28 -14.11 9.82
C LEU A 109 7.50 -15.63 9.82
N ALA A 110 6.48 -16.40 9.39
CA ALA A 110 6.60 -17.84 9.20
C ALA A 110 7.61 -18.18 8.10
N ALA A 111 7.61 -17.43 6.97
CA ALA A 111 8.60 -17.59 5.92
C ALA A 111 10.02 -17.27 6.43
N TRP A 112 10.17 -16.15 7.16
CA TRP A 112 11.46 -15.77 7.76
C TRP A 112 12.03 -16.85 8.71
N ARG A 113 11.19 -17.42 9.56
CA ARG A 113 11.58 -18.49 10.51
C ARG A 113 12.02 -19.78 9.80
N ARG A 114 11.42 -20.09 8.65
CA ARG A 114 11.71 -21.32 7.87
C ARG A 114 12.87 -21.18 6.92
N THR A 115 13.30 -19.96 6.64
CA THR A 115 14.39 -19.69 5.70
C THR A 115 15.73 -19.86 6.40
N ALA A 116 16.62 -20.71 5.85
CA ALA A 116 17.95 -20.97 6.41
C ALA A 116 18.77 -19.67 6.56
N PRO A 117 19.66 -19.59 7.56
CA PRO A 117 20.59 -18.48 7.68
C PRO A 117 21.40 -18.31 6.39
N GLY A 118 21.44 -17.08 5.86
CA GLY A 118 22.16 -16.77 4.60
C GLY A 118 21.34 -16.92 3.32
N ALA A 119 20.15 -17.49 3.36
CA ALA A 119 19.23 -17.53 2.22
C ALA A 119 18.30 -16.30 2.19
N ALA A 120 17.92 -15.87 0.98
CA ALA A 120 16.90 -14.85 0.82
C ALA A 120 15.53 -15.36 1.28
N VAL A 121 14.75 -14.51 1.95
CA VAL A 121 13.40 -14.88 2.39
C VAL A 121 12.47 -14.88 1.19
N GLU A 122 12.09 -16.07 0.75
CA GLU A 122 11.08 -16.30 -0.28
C GLU A 122 9.83 -16.95 0.33
N LEU A 123 8.67 -16.55 -0.14
CA LEU A 123 7.40 -17.13 0.31
C LEU A 123 7.06 -18.41 -0.49
N THR A 124 7.95 -19.41 -0.45
CA THR A 124 7.78 -20.67 -1.16
C THR A 124 7.30 -21.80 -0.24
N GLY A 125 6.56 -22.74 -0.78
CA GLY A 125 6.41 -24.09 -0.24
C GLY A 125 5.10 -24.43 0.48
N TRP A 126 4.50 -23.63 1.36
CA TRP A 126 3.28 -24.01 2.08
C TRP A 126 2.00 -23.35 1.53
N ARG A 127 2.16 -22.22 0.85
CA ARG A 127 1.06 -21.57 0.12
C ARG A 127 0.49 -22.42 -1.00
N SER A 128 1.31 -23.29 -1.63
CA SER A 128 0.82 -24.25 -2.60
C SER A 128 -0.17 -25.26 -2.00
N ARG A 129 -0.11 -25.53 -0.71
CA ARG A 129 -1.01 -26.48 -0.04
C ARG A 129 -2.27 -25.83 0.55
N LEU A 130 -2.20 -24.61 1.07
CA LEU A 130 -3.38 -23.91 1.63
C LEU A 130 -4.24 -23.22 0.58
N PHE A 131 -3.64 -22.78 -0.52
CA PHE A 131 -4.31 -22.02 -1.58
C PHE A 131 -4.35 -22.78 -2.91
N ASN A 132 -4.47 -24.11 -2.86
CA ASN A 132 -4.42 -25.02 -4.01
C ASN A 132 -5.49 -24.81 -5.09
N GLY A 133 -6.34 -23.80 -4.99
CA GLY A 133 -7.35 -23.45 -5.97
C GLY A 133 -7.37 -21.99 -6.42
N ALA A 134 -7.46 -21.04 -5.50
CA ALA A 134 -7.73 -19.63 -5.81
C ALA A 134 -6.49 -18.76 -5.97
N LEU A 135 -5.37 -19.10 -5.30
CA LEU A 135 -4.10 -18.35 -5.37
C LEU A 135 -2.96 -19.20 -5.99
N ARG A 136 -3.28 -20.06 -6.92
CA ARG A 136 -2.29 -20.62 -7.89
C ARG A 136 -1.59 -19.49 -8.65
N ALA A 137 -1.37 -18.43 -8.00
CA ALA A 137 -1.22 -17.28 -8.76
C ALA A 137 -0.18 -16.36 -8.23
N CYS A 138 0.89 -16.61 -8.63
CA CYS A 138 1.83 -15.61 -9.09
C CYS A 138 1.44 -15.14 -10.51
N SER A 139 0.16 -15.05 -10.84
CA SER A 139 -0.29 -14.50 -12.11
C SER A 139 -0.62 -13.01 -11.97
N ARG A 140 -0.58 -12.26 -13.08
CA ARG A 140 -0.99 -10.85 -13.10
C ARG A 140 -2.41 -10.67 -12.55
N ARG A 141 -3.35 -11.55 -12.97
CA ARG A 141 -4.76 -11.51 -12.54
C ARG A 141 -4.92 -11.68 -11.03
N ALA A 142 -4.09 -12.54 -10.42
CA ALA A 142 -4.18 -12.75 -8.99
C ALA A 142 -3.59 -11.58 -8.18
N VAL A 143 -2.49 -10.99 -8.66
CA VAL A 143 -1.95 -9.77 -8.06
C VAL A 143 -2.98 -8.64 -8.13
N MET A 144 -3.63 -8.45 -9.28
CA MET A 144 -4.74 -7.50 -9.43
C MET A 144 -5.91 -7.85 -8.51
N GLY A 145 -6.31 -9.12 -8.41
CA GLY A 145 -7.38 -9.57 -7.53
C GLY A 145 -7.11 -9.30 -6.05
N VAL A 146 -5.86 -9.41 -5.62
CA VAL A 146 -5.44 -8.99 -4.27
C VAL A 146 -5.60 -7.47 -4.14
N GLY A 147 -5.20 -6.67 -5.13
CA GLY A 147 -5.43 -5.22 -5.14
C GLY A 147 -6.90 -4.85 -5.03
N VAL A 148 -7.78 -5.52 -5.80
CA VAL A 148 -9.24 -5.37 -5.70
C VAL A 148 -9.74 -5.68 -4.29
N LEU A 149 -9.27 -6.76 -3.68
CA LEU A 149 -9.68 -7.14 -2.32
C LEU A 149 -9.27 -6.08 -1.28
N PHE A 150 -8.08 -5.51 -1.42
CA PHE A 150 -7.60 -4.46 -0.52
C PHE A 150 -8.33 -3.12 -0.72
N ALA A 151 -8.85 -2.86 -1.92
CA ALA A 151 -9.60 -1.65 -2.20
C ALA A 151 -10.97 -1.57 -1.50
N VAL A 152 -11.48 -2.68 -0.97
CA VAL A 152 -12.71 -2.70 -0.17
C VAL A 152 -12.49 -2.16 1.26
N SER A 153 -11.26 -1.75 1.61
CA SER A 153 -10.96 -1.14 2.90
C SER A 153 -11.68 0.20 3.09
N PHE A 154 -12.01 0.51 4.34
CA PHE A 154 -12.74 1.74 4.70
C PHE A 154 -12.02 3.03 4.28
N ASP A 155 -10.69 3.04 4.39
CA ASP A 155 -9.89 4.23 4.05
C ASP A 155 -10.03 4.60 2.57
N THR A 156 -10.08 3.61 1.70
CA THR A 156 -10.33 3.78 0.26
C THR A 156 -11.70 4.39 -0.01
N VAL A 157 -12.75 3.89 0.66
CA VAL A 157 -14.14 4.38 0.44
C VAL A 157 -14.29 5.82 0.94
N SER A 158 -13.72 6.17 2.09
CA SER A 158 -13.80 7.53 2.63
C SER A 158 -13.01 8.54 1.78
N GLN A 159 -11.83 8.16 1.28
CA GLN A 159 -11.06 9.00 0.35
C GLN A 159 -11.78 9.16 -0.99
N ALA A 160 -12.41 8.09 -1.49
CA ALA A 160 -13.23 8.15 -2.69
C ALA A 160 -14.43 9.09 -2.53
N ALA A 161 -15.13 9.03 -1.41
CA ALA A 161 -16.25 9.93 -1.12
C ALA A 161 -15.80 11.39 -1.02
N LEU A 162 -14.65 11.66 -0.40
CA LEU A 162 -14.08 13.00 -0.33
C LEU A 162 -13.74 13.56 -1.73
N MET A 163 -13.10 12.76 -2.58
CA MET A 163 -12.77 13.16 -3.94
C MET A 163 -14.04 13.40 -4.78
N ALA A 164 -15.05 12.55 -4.64
CA ALA A 164 -16.33 12.71 -5.31
C ALA A 164 -17.03 14.01 -4.89
N ALA A 165 -17.10 14.29 -3.58
CA ALA A 165 -17.72 15.50 -3.05
C ALA A 165 -16.99 16.76 -3.52
N THR A 166 -15.66 16.79 -3.44
CA THR A 166 -14.84 17.93 -3.83
C THR A 166 -14.91 18.20 -5.32
N GLY A 167 -14.82 17.16 -6.16
CA GLY A 167 -14.86 17.31 -7.61
C GLY A 167 -16.26 17.67 -8.13
N ALA A 168 -17.32 17.07 -7.58
CA ALA A 168 -18.69 17.32 -7.99
C ALA A 168 -19.18 18.74 -7.63
N ALA A 169 -18.75 19.26 -6.48
CA ALA A 169 -19.16 20.59 -6.00
C ALA A 169 -18.64 21.72 -6.87
N SER A 170 -17.48 21.57 -7.50
CA SER A 170 -16.77 22.66 -8.16
C SER A 170 -16.68 22.53 -9.69
N HIS A 171 -16.54 21.32 -10.25
CA HIS A 171 -16.13 21.16 -11.66
C HIS A 171 -16.81 19.99 -12.41
N GLY A 172 -17.75 19.29 -11.79
CA GLY A 172 -18.51 18.19 -12.40
C GLY A 172 -17.75 16.87 -12.56
N LEU A 173 -18.35 15.91 -13.26
CA LEU A 173 -17.89 14.51 -13.33
C LEU A 173 -16.49 14.35 -13.94
N ALA A 174 -16.10 15.21 -14.89
CA ALA A 174 -14.76 15.18 -15.49
C ALA A 174 -13.66 15.50 -14.46
N ALA A 175 -13.91 16.46 -13.56
CA ALA A 175 -13.00 16.78 -12.49
C ALA A 175 -12.89 15.64 -11.47
N VAL A 176 -14.00 15.01 -11.12
CA VAL A 176 -14.01 13.81 -10.25
C VAL A 176 -13.14 12.72 -10.85
N ALA A 177 -13.28 12.42 -12.13
CA ALA A 177 -12.46 11.43 -12.83
C ALA A 177 -10.97 11.80 -12.84
N LEU A 178 -10.66 13.09 -13.04
CA LEU A 178 -9.29 13.60 -13.01
C LEU A 178 -8.65 13.43 -11.62
N LEU A 179 -9.36 13.81 -10.55
CA LEU A 179 -8.86 13.69 -9.17
C LEU A 179 -8.63 12.22 -8.81
N ALA A 180 -9.58 11.34 -9.11
CA ALA A 180 -9.44 9.91 -8.88
C ALA A 180 -8.30 9.30 -9.72
N GLY A 181 -8.16 9.73 -10.98
CA GLY A 181 -7.05 9.34 -11.84
C GLY A 181 -5.69 9.78 -11.29
N ALA A 182 -5.58 11.03 -10.82
CA ALA A 182 -4.37 11.56 -10.20
C ALA A 182 -4.00 10.79 -8.93
N PHE A 183 -4.99 10.47 -8.07
CA PHE A 183 -4.79 9.63 -6.89
C PHE A 183 -4.25 8.24 -7.26
N VAL A 184 -4.91 7.57 -8.22
CA VAL A 184 -4.47 6.23 -8.68
C VAL A 184 -3.06 6.28 -9.28
N LEU A 185 -2.72 7.32 -10.05
CA LEU A 185 -1.37 7.50 -10.58
C LEU A 185 -0.33 7.68 -9.46
N GLY A 186 -0.62 8.49 -8.45
CA GLY A 186 0.26 8.65 -7.28
C GLY A 186 0.52 7.32 -6.56
N MET A 187 -0.52 6.54 -6.34
CA MET A 187 -0.44 5.20 -5.75
C MET A 187 0.40 4.25 -6.63
N ILE A 188 0.16 4.21 -7.95
CA ILE A 188 0.92 3.38 -8.90
C ILE A 188 2.42 3.69 -8.85
N VAL A 189 2.80 4.96 -8.74
CA VAL A 189 4.21 5.36 -8.67
C VAL A 189 4.88 4.75 -7.43
N ILE A 190 4.29 4.91 -6.27
CA ILE A 190 4.87 4.42 -5.01
C ILE A 190 4.87 2.90 -4.94
N ASP A 191 3.74 2.27 -5.22
CA ASP A 191 3.60 0.81 -5.22
C ASP A 191 4.50 0.15 -6.26
N GLY A 192 4.59 0.75 -7.45
CA GLY A 192 5.48 0.32 -8.53
C GLY A 192 6.94 0.37 -8.13
N LEU A 193 7.37 1.48 -7.50
CA LEU A 193 8.73 1.64 -6.97
C LEU A 193 9.02 0.63 -5.86
N ASN A 194 8.09 0.43 -4.92
CA ASN A 194 8.23 -0.54 -3.84
C ASN A 194 8.41 -1.96 -4.40
N GLY A 195 7.50 -2.43 -5.25
CA GLY A 195 7.58 -3.77 -5.85
C GLY A 195 8.84 -3.98 -6.68
N TRP A 196 9.22 -2.99 -7.51
CA TRP A 196 10.45 -3.03 -8.30
C TRP A 196 11.71 -3.12 -7.43
N TRP A 197 11.75 -2.32 -6.36
CA TRP A 197 12.89 -2.28 -5.44
C TRP A 197 13.05 -3.59 -4.68
N VAL A 198 11.98 -4.08 -4.07
CA VAL A 198 11.97 -5.36 -3.34
C VAL A 198 12.40 -6.50 -4.25
N ALA A 199 11.85 -6.57 -5.48
CA ALA A 199 12.23 -7.58 -6.46
C ALA A 199 13.72 -7.51 -6.80
N ARG A 200 14.25 -6.29 -7.04
CA ARG A 200 15.66 -6.07 -7.35
C ARG A 200 16.59 -6.49 -6.21
N LEU A 201 16.15 -6.26 -4.97
CA LEU A 201 16.92 -6.65 -3.80
C LEU A 201 16.97 -8.17 -3.64
N ILE A 202 15.84 -8.86 -3.82
CA ILE A 202 15.76 -10.33 -3.71
C ILE A 202 16.55 -11.03 -4.82
N GLN A 203 16.51 -10.47 -6.03
CA GLN A 203 17.19 -11.04 -7.20
C GLN A 203 18.72 -10.81 -7.22
N ARG A 204 19.27 -10.01 -6.30
CA ARG A 204 20.72 -9.85 -6.19
C ARG A 204 21.36 -11.10 -5.59
N PRO A 205 22.43 -11.64 -6.19
CA PRO A 205 23.16 -12.75 -5.59
C PRO A 205 23.98 -12.31 -4.39
N GLY A 206 24.16 -13.21 -3.43
CA GLY A 206 25.08 -13.04 -2.32
C GLY A 206 24.45 -12.88 -0.94
N ALA A 207 25.27 -13.14 0.08
CA ALA A 207 24.85 -13.12 1.49
C ALA A 207 24.36 -11.75 1.98
N GLY A 208 24.82 -10.66 1.36
CA GLY A 208 24.36 -9.30 1.66
C GLY A 208 22.89 -9.10 1.29
N ALA A 209 22.48 -9.55 0.09
CA ALA A 209 21.08 -9.48 -0.35
C ALA A 209 20.16 -10.34 0.54
N ALA A 210 20.62 -11.55 0.91
CA ALA A 210 19.89 -12.41 1.81
C ALA A 210 19.65 -11.75 3.19
N ARG A 211 20.68 -11.13 3.77
CA ARG A 211 20.53 -10.37 5.02
C ARG A 211 19.58 -9.17 4.88
N ALA A 212 19.70 -8.42 3.79
CA ALA A 212 18.85 -7.27 3.53
C ALA A 212 17.37 -7.68 3.42
N THR A 213 17.06 -8.76 2.69
CA THR A 213 15.69 -9.27 2.58
C THR A 213 15.12 -9.74 3.93
N ARG A 214 15.96 -10.28 4.81
CA ARG A 214 15.56 -10.68 6.17
C ARG A 214 15.21 -9.48 7.04
N VAL A 215 16.06 -8.43 7.03
CA VAL A 215 15.78 -7.17 7.76
C VAL A 215 14.47 -6.54 7.29
N MET A 216 14.28 -6.42 5.99
CA MET A 216 13.04 -5.87 5.42
C MET A 216 11.82 -6.72 5.78
N CYS A 217 11.92 -8.04 5.72
CA CYS A 217 10.81 -8.93 6.06
C CYS A 217 10.36 -8.73 7.52
N VAL A 218 11.31 -8.64 8.45
CA VAL A 218 11.01 -8.39 9.87
C VAL A 218 10.44 -6.99 10.09
N ALA A 219 11.01 -5.96 9.45
CA ALA A 219 10.52 -4.59 9.56
C ALA A 219 9.07 -4.45 9.05
N ILE A 220 8.77 -4.97 7.85
CA ILE A 220 7.42 -4.93 7.28
C ILE A 220 6.45 -5.74 8.16
N SER A 221 6.84 -6.92 8.63
CA SER A 221 5.99 -7.70 9.55
C SER A 221 5.72 -6.97 10.86
N GLY A 222 6.73 -6.29 11.42
CA GLY A 222 6.58 -5.49 12.63
C GLY A 222 5.62 -4.31 12.44
N ILE A 223 5.78 -3.57 11.34
CA ILE A 223 4.88 -2.47 10.98
C ILE A 223 3.44 -2.99 10.81
N SER A 224 3.25 -4.07 10.04
CA SER A 224 1.93 -4.65 9.78
C SER A 224 1.24 -5.12 11.08
N LEU A 225 1.97 -5.79 11.98
CA LEU A 225 1.43 -6.19 13.28
C LEU A 225 1.11 -4.99 14.18
N GLY A 226 1.99 -4.00 14.23
CA GLY A 226 1.78 -2.77 15.00
C GLY A 226 0.56 -2.00 14.51
N THR A 227 0.41 -1.85 13.19
CA THR A 227 -0.75 -1.19 12.58
C THR A 227 -2.03 -2.00 12.82
N ALA A 228 -2.00 -3.33 12.68
CA ALA A 228 -3.14 -4.19 12.96
C ALA A 228 -3.56 -4.12 14.44
N ALA A 229 -2.61 -4.15 15.36
CA ALA A 229 -2.86 -4.04 16.79
C ALA A 229 -3.45 -2.67 17.17
N LEU A 230 -2.88 -1.58 16.63
CA LEU A 230 -3.41 -0.24 16.85
C LEU A 230 -4.81 -0.09 16.26
N GLY A 231 -5.04 -0.61 15.06
CA GLY A 231 -6.35 -0.62 14.41
C GLY A 231 -7.39 -1.38 15.23
N ALA A 232 -7.05 -2.58 15.71
CA ALA A 232 -7.93 -3.37 16.58
C ALA A 232 -8.23 -2.64 17.91
N ALA A 233 -7.22 -2.05 18.55
CA ALA A 233 -7.40 -1.28 19.76
C ALA A 233 -8.30 -0.05 19.53
N ALA A 234 -8.17 0.61 18.38
CA ALA A 234 -9.00 1.75 18.01
C ALA A 234 -10.47 1.34 17.76
N GLN A 235 -10.72 0.14 17.21
CA GLN A 235 -12.09 -0.39 17.07
C GLN A 235 -12.74 -0.72 18.42
N LEU A 236 -11.95 -1.07 19.42
CA LEU A 236 -12.43 -1.50 20.73
C LEU A 236 -12.47 -0.37 21.77
N SER A 237 -11.77 0.76 21.52
CA SER A 237 -11.65 1.86 22.48
C SER A 237 -11.74 3.23 21.80
N PRO A 238 -12.78 4.02 22.10
CA PRO A 238 -12.90 5.40 21.58
C PRO A 238 -11.71 6.30 21.96
N THR A 239 -11.10 6.07 23.13
CA THR A 239 -9.92 6.82 23.57
C THR A 239 -8.73 6.56 22.65
N VAL A 240 -8.48 5.28 22.30
CA VAL A 240 -7.41 4.90 21.36
C VAL A 240 -7.73 5.41 19.96
N ALA A 241 -8.98 5.34 19.52
CA ALA A 241 -9.41 5.88 18.24
C ALA A 241 -9.13 7.39 18.14
N GLY A 242 -9.52 8.15 19.16
CA GLY A 242 -9.25 9.58 19.24
C GLY A 242 -7.76 9.92 19.26
N TRP A 243 -6.96 9.15 19.99
CA TRP A 243 -5.52 9.30 20.02
C TRP A 243 -4.90 9.00 18.64
N ALA A 244 -5.27 7.89 18.00
CA ALA A 244 -4.77 7.50 16.69
C ALA A 244 -5.12 8.53 15.61
N ALA A 245 -6.36 9.05 15.62
CA ALA A 245 -6.78 10.11 14.70
C ALA A 245 -5.96 11.39 14.88
N LYS A 246 -5.73 11.82 16.12
CA LYS A 246 -4.93 13.00 16.45
C LYS A 246 -3.47 12.87 16.00
N HIS A 247 -2.90 11.65 16.02
CA HIS A 247 -1.50 11.40 15.70
C HIS A 247 -1.30 10.73 14.34
N SER A 248 -2.33 10.66 13.50
CA SER A 248 -2.32 9.95 12.21
C SER A 248 -1.18 10.40 11.28
N ALA A 249 -0.87 11.70 11.22
CA ALA A 249 0.23 12.23 10.43
C ALA A 249 1.60 11.73 10.93
N TRP A 250 1.81 11.73 12.26
CA TRP A 250 3.05 11.23 12.86
C TRP A 250 3.21 9.73 12.71
N LEU A 251 2.12 8.97 12.81
CA LEU A 251 2.11 7.53 12.54
C LEU A 251 2.51 7.24 11.10
N ALA A 252 1.97 7.98 10.12
CA ALA A 252 2.35 7.85 8.72
C ALA A 252 3.84 8.17 8.50
N VAL A 253 4.33 9.28 9.08
CA VAL A 253 5.76 9.64 9.02
C VAL A 253 6.64 8.55 9.65
N ALA A 254 6.23 7.99 10.79
CA ALA A 254 6.97 6.91 11.45
C ALA A 254 7.04 5.66 10.56
N ILE A 255 5.95 5.25 9.93
CA ILE A 255 5.92 4.12 8.98
C ILE A 255 6.90 4.37 7.84
N VAL A 256 6.81 5.53 7.18
CA VAL A 256 7.73 5.90 6.09
C VAL A 256 9.19 5.89 6.55
N ALA A 257 9.47 6.45 7.73
CA ALA A 257 10.82 6.49 8.29
C ALA A 257 11.37 5.08 8.58
N ILE A 258 10.56 4.19 9.18
CA ILE A 258 10.95 2.80 9.46
C ILE A 258 11.19 2.05 8.15
N VAL A 259 10.32 2.20 7.16
CA VAL A 259 10.49 1.60 5.83
C VAL A 259 11.77 2.11 5.18
N ALA A 260 11.98 3.42 5.10
CA ALA A 260 13.19 4.02 4.55
C ALA A 260 14.45 3.55 5.29
N ALA A 261 14.43 3.54 6.62
CA ALA A 261 15.54 3.05 7.44
C ALA A 261 15.83 1.55 7.18
N SER A 262 14.80 0.72 7.07
CA SER A 262 14.96 -0.70 6.75
C SER A 262 15.55 -0.92 5.35
N PHE A 263 15.16 -0.09 4.39
CA PHE A 263 15.75 -0.06 3.04
C PHE A 263 17.23 0.34 3.06
N LEU A 264 17.57 1.43 3.74
CA LEU A 264 18.95 1.91 3.87
C LEU A 264 19.83 0.90 4.61
N ALA A 265 19.32 0.33 5.71
CA ALA A 265 19.98 -0.75 6.44
C ALA A 265 20.21 -1.98 5.55
N GLY A 266 19.19 -2.37 4.76
CA GLY A 266 19.31 -3.43 3.78
C GLY A 266 20.40 -3.17 2.75
N LEU A 267 20.49 -1.96 2.21
CA LEU A 267 21.54 -1.55 1.29
C LEU A 267 22.92 -1.56 1.95
N ALA A 268 23.07 -1.03 3.14
CA ALA A 268 24.32 -0.99 3.88
C ALA A 268 24.83 -2.41 4.18
N VAL A 269 23.93 -3.29 4.59
CA VAL A 269 24.23 -4.72 4.84
C VAL A 269 24.60 -5.46 3.55
N ALA A 270 23.92 -5.15 2.43
CA ALA A 270 24.22 -5.75 1.13
C ALA A 270 25.60 -5.35 0.58
N ARG A 271 26.14 -4.19 0.97
CA ARG A 271 27.47 -3.68 0.56
C ARG A 271 28.62 -4.27 1.37
N ARG A 272 28.38 -4.83 2.55
CA ARG A 272 29.45 -5.41 3.39
C ARG A 272 30.01 -6.67 2.74
N PRO A 273 31.33 -6.78 2.56
CA PRO A 273 31.96 -8.00 2.05
C PRO A 273 31.66 -9.18 2.98
N SER A 274 31.44 -10.35 2.38
CA SER A 274 31.22 -11.57 3.17
C SER A 274 32.53 -11.98 3.86
N PRO A 275 32.58 -12.25 5.14
CA PRO A 275 33.80 -12.68 5.83
C PRO A 275 34.30 -14.07 5.43
N LEU A 276 33.59 -14.78 4.56
CA LEU A 276 33.89 -16.16 4.14
C LEU A 276 34.80 -16.28 2.89
N ARG A 277 35.58 -15.25 2.53
CA ARG A 277 36.59 -15.33 1.42
C ARG A 277 38.03 -15.34 1.91
N LEU A 278 38.32 -15.68 3.15
CA LEU A 278 39.65 -15.83 3.69
C LEU A 278 39.87 -17.22 4.34
N ALA A 279 39.44 -18.28 3.69
CA ALA A 279 39.83 -19.64 4.01
C ALA A 279 40.04 -20.42 2.75
#